data_4f61cb071f953bd2d12d165ec9fd9ba7
#
_entry.id   4f61cb071f953bd2d12d165ec9fd9ba7
#
_cell.length_a   1.000
_cell.length_b   1.000
_cell.length_c   1.000
_cell.angle_alpha   90.00
_cell.angle_beta   90.00
_cell.angle_gamma   90.00
#
_symmetry.space_group_name_H-M   'P 1'
#
loop_
_entity.id
_entity.type
_entity.pdbx_description
1 polymer ?
#
loop_
_entity_poly.entity_id
_entity_poly.type
_entity_poly.pdbx_seq_one_letter_code
_entity_poly.pdbx_strand_id
1 'polypeptide(L)'
;MKPSMRSVFLMLAVLLSLSCERDDICIDEITPKLIIRFYDFENPELFKDVANLKVNIEGADGDYINETITTLTDSIALPINVVGNQTRFTLTLQENEILEQEENADILEITYTQEDEFVYRPCGYKAIFNEVVLDQEKDEENWIDDIVPGKDPLDRNNESSAQVK
;
A
#
# COMPACT_ATOMS: atom_id res chain seq x y z
N MET A 1 28.79 9.98 59.66
CA MET A 1 29.06 11.11 58.73
C MET A 1 27.71 11.49 58.10
N LYS A 2 27.22 12.71 58.35
CA LYS A 2 25.94 13.17 57.73
C LYS A 2 26.30 13.70 56.33
N PRO A 3 25.65 13.24 55.27
CA PRO A 3 25.91 13.79 53.93
C PRO A 3 25.54 15.29 53.92
N SER A 4 26.39 16.11 53.37
CA SER A 4 26.08 17.53 53.28
C SER A 4 24.93 17.74 52.31
N MET A 5 24.05 18.70 52.61
CA MET A 5 22.89 19.02 51.76
C MET A 5 23.28 19.31 50.30
N ARG A 6 24.51 19.83 50.08
CA ARG A 6 25.09 19.99 48.75
C ARG A 6 25.34 18.69 47.99
N SER A 7 25.77 17.63 48.74
CA SER A 7 26.08 16.32 48.16
C SER A 7 24.79 15.59 47.73
N VAL A 8 23.71 15.76 48.53
CA VAL A 8 22.39 15.21 48.18
C VAL A 8 21.81 15.91 46.93
N PHE A 9 21.98 17.23 46.83
CA PHE A 9 21.50 17.99 45.71
C PHE A 9 22.24 17.66 44.39
N LEU A 10 23.55 17.44 44.46
CA LEU A 10 24.38 17.01 43.35
C LEU A 10 24.02 15.61 42.87
N MET A 11 23.72 14.69 43.78
CA MET A 11 23.30 13.32 43.48
C MET A 11 21.94 13.31 42.82
N LEU A 12 21.01 14.16 43.29
CA LEU A 12 19.68 14.29 42.68
C LEU A 12 19.73 14.90 41.27
N ALA A 13 20.63 15.89 41.04
CA ALA A 13 20.80 16.48 39.72
C ALA A 13 21.40 15.49 38.70
N VAL A 14 22.31 14.60 39.12
CA VAL A 14 22.85 13.53 38.28
C VAL A 14 21.80 12.47 37.93
N LEU A 15 20.90 12.13 38.88
CA LEU A 15 19.81 11.19 38.65
C LEU A 15 18.76 11.73 37.65
N LEU A 16 18.52 13.05 37.66
CA LEU A 16 17.57 13.69 36.71
C LEU A 16 18.16 13.82 35.29
N SER A 17 19.51 13.82 35.13
CA SER A 17 20.13 13.88 33.81
C SER A 17 20.24 12.54 33.09
N LEU A 18 19.91 11.42 33.76
CA LEU A 18 19.93 10.07 33.16
C LEU A 18 18.57 9.64 32.57
N SER A 19 17.54 10.47 32.70
CA SER A 19 16.20 10.22 32.13
C SER A 19 16.11 10.70 30.68
N CYS A 20 17.06 10.32 29.82
CA CYS A 20 16.91 10.49 28.40
C CYS A 20 16.31 9.18 27.86
N GLU A 21 14.97 9.09 27.81
CA GLU A 21 14.31 8.04 27.03
C GLU A 21 14.58 8.33 25.57
N ARG A 22 15.04 7.32 24.82
CA ARG A 22 15.07 7.39 23.37
C ARG A 22 13.61 7.43 22.91
N ASP A 23 13.24 8.49 22.23
CA ASP A 23 12.00 8.52 21.46
C ASP A 23 12.15 7.49 20.34
N ASP A 24 11.60 6.30 20.54
CA ASP A 24 11.51 5.29 19.50
C ASP A 24 10.53 5.80 18.46
N ILE A 25 11.04 6.14 17.26
CA ILE A 25 10.21 6.54 16.12
C ILE A 25 9.82 5.29 15.36
N CYS A 26 8.53 5.19 14.99
CA CYS A 26 8.07 4.14 14.09
C CYS A 26 8.65 4.39 12.69
N ILE A 27 9.44 3.45 12.21
CA ILE A 27 10.01 3.45 10.84
C ILE A 27 9.38 2.37 9.96
N ASP A 28 8.53 1.53 10.52
CA ASP A 28 7.87 0.47 9.79
C ASP A 28 6.63 0.99 9.04
N GLU A 29 6.43 0.55 7.82
CA GLU A 29 5.15 0.72 7.14
C GLU A 29 4.11 -0.15 7.83
N ILE A 30 3.12 0.48 8.44
CA ILE A 30 2.08 -0.21 9.24
C ILE A 30 0.88 -0.66 8.42
N THR A 31 0.74 -0.15 7.19
CA THR A 31 -0.36 -0.52 6.30
C THR A 31 0.20 -1.22 5.06
N PRO A 32 -0.17 -2.47 4.81
CA PRO A 32 0.22 -3.17 3.59
C PRO A 32 -0.40 -2.49 2.36
N LYS A 33 0.29 -2.61 1.22
CA LYS A 33 -0.20 -2.15 -0.08
C LYS A 33 -0.54 -3.37 -0.94
N LEU A 34 -1.51 -3.22 -1.82
CA LEU A 34 -1.73 -4.18 -2.88
C LEU A 34 -0.63 -3.98 -3.93
N ILE A 35 0.25 -4.95 -4.10
CA ILE A 35 1.27 -4.92 -5.14
C ILE A 35 0.74 -5.70 -6.34
N ILE A 36 0.58 -5.01 -7.46
CA ILE A 36 0.20 -5.61 -8.74
C ILE A 36 1.42 -5.65 -9.63
N ARG A 37 1.77 -6.84 -10.13
CA ARG A 37 2.85 -7.04 -11.08
C ARG A 37 2.29 -7.38 -12.44
N PHE A 38 2.76 -6.69 -13.46
CA PHE A 38 2.31 -6.86 -14.84
C PHE A 38 3.13 -7.91 -15.57
N TYR A 39 2.44 -8.79 -16.29
CA TYR A 39 3.02 -9.85 -17.10
C TYR A 39 2.50 -9.77 -18.52
N ASP A 40 3.32 -10.21 -19.47
CA ASP A 40 2.91 -10.27 -20.87
C ASP A 40 1.84 -11.36 -21.08
N PHE A 41 0.78 -11.03 -21.79
CA PHE A 41 -0.32 -11.95 -22.07
C PHE A 41 0.11 -13.18 -22.88
N GLU A 42 0.99 -12.99 -23.89
CA GLU A 42 1.47 -14.08 -24.75
C GLU A 42 2.54 -14.93 -24.03
N ASN A 43 3.30 -14.33 -23.11
CA ASN A 43 4.36 -14.99 -22.35
C ASN A 43 4.26 -14.67 -20.86
N PRO A 44 3.38 -15.34 -20.10
CA PRO A 44 3.11 -15.03 -18.70
C PRO A 44 4.30 -15.22 -17.73
N GLU A 45 5.43 -15.70 -18.19
CA GLU A 45 6.68 -15.77 -17.42
C GLU A 45 7.52 -14.48 -17.53
N LEU A 46 7.17 -13.59 -18.47
CA LEU A 46 7.88 -12.34 -18.71
C LEU A 46 7.11 -11.15 -18.13
N PHE A 47 7.84 -10.27 -17.47
CA PHE A 47 7.28 -8.99 -17.04
C PHE A 47 7.00 -8.10 -18.25
N LYS A 48 5.95 -7.30 -18.11
CA LYS A 48 5.57 -6.30 -19.11
C LYS A 48 5.56 -4.92 -18.50
N ASP A 49 6.39 -4.04 -19.03
CA ASP A 49 6.38 -2.65 -18.63
C ASP A 49 5.13 -1.94 -19.15
N VAL A 50 4.45 -1.25 -18.26
CA VAL A 50 3.30 -0.40 -18.54
C VAL A 50 3.73 1.06 -18.41
N ALA A 51 3.39 1.89 -19.39
CA ALA A 51 3.70 3.31 -19.41
C ALA A 51 2.44 4.15 -19.24
N ASN A 52 2.60 5.37 -18.72
CA ASN A 52 1.53 6.36 -18.61
C ASN A 52 0.25 5.83 -17.95
N LEU A 53 0.43 5.10 -16.86
CA LEU A 53 -0.66 4.53 -16.09
C LEU A 53 -1.23 5.57 -15.12
N LYS A 54 -2.50 5.89 -15.26
CA LYS A 54 -3.26 6.72 -14.31
C LYS A 54 -4.07 5.80 -13.41
N VAL A 55 -3.94 6.01 -12.11
CA VAL A 55 -4.64 5.22 -11.09
C VAL A 55 -5.55 6.14 -10.29
N ASN A 56 -6.83 5.84 -10.27
CA ASN A 56 -7.79 6.47 -9.38
C ASN A 56 -8.21 5.46 -8.32
N ILE A 57 -8.19 5.86 -7.06
CA ILE A 57 -8.52 5.01 -5.93
C ILE A 57 -9.73 5.60 -5.22
N GLU A 58 -10.79 4.83 -5.14
CA GLU A 58 -12.01 5.18 -4.44
C GLU A 58 -12.04 4.49 -3.08
N GLY A 59 -12.03 5.29 -2.00
CA GLY A 59 -12.22 4.82 -0.64
C GLY A 59 -13.70 4.71 -0.27
N ALA A 60 -13.99 4.11 0.90
CA ALA A 60 -15.35 3.91 1.38
C ALA A 60 -16.15 5.22 1.57
N ASP A 61 -15.47 6.34 1.78
CA ASP A 61 -16.08 7.65 1.98
C ASP A 61 -16.22 8.48 0.68
N GLY A 62 -15.91 7.87 -0.49
CA GLY A 62 -15.94 8.55 -1.78
C GLY A 62 -14.76 9.51 -2.00
N ASP A 63 -13.75 9.47 -1.16
CA ASP A 63 -12.51 10.22 -1.35
C ASP A 63 -11.70 9.55 -2.47
N TYR A 64 -11.26 10.37 -3.43
CA TYR A 64 -10.46 9.90 -4.57
C TYR A 64 -8.99 10.29 -4.38
N ILE A 65 -8.13 9.29 -4.48
CA ILE A 65 -6.69 9.50 -4.65
C ILE A 65 -6.37 9.29 -6.12
N ASN A 66 -5.78 10.31 -6.75
CA ASN A 66 -5.35 10.23 -8.15
C ASN A 66 -3.83 10.17 -8.19
N GLU A 67 -3.29 9.14 -8.78
CA GLU A 67 -1.86 8.98 -9.01
C GLU A 67 -1.62 8.73 -10.51
N THR A 68 -0.64 9.41 -11.07
CA THR A 68 -0.23 9.20 -12.47
C THR A 68 1.21 8.72 -12.49
N ILE A 69 1.42 7.53 -13.02
CA ILE A 69 2.73 6.91 -13.17
C ILE A 69 3.17 7.10 -14.61
N THR A 70 4.08 8.05 -14.83
CA THR A 70 4.60 8.42 -16.17
C THR A 70 5.78 7.59 -16.62
N THR A 71 6.41 6.86 -15.70
CA THR A 71 7.57 6.00 -15.99
C THR A 71 7.13 4.60 -16.33
N LEU A 72 7.91 3.94 -17.21
CA LEU A 72 7.76 2.51 -17.44
C LEU A 72 7.91 1.73 -16.12
N THR A 73 6.94 0.90 -15.81
CA THR A 73 6.97 0.07 -14.61
C THR A 73 6.35 -1.30 -14.88
N ASP A 74 6.94 -2.34 -14.32
CA ASP A 74 6.41 -3.70 -14.33
C ASP A 74 5.56 -4.02 -13.09
N SER A 75 5.45 -3.07 -12.16
CA SER A 75 4.71 -3.26 -10.91
C SER A 75 4.28 -1.94 -10.30
N ILE A 76 3.14 -1.96 -9.61
CA ILE A 76 2.61 -0.83 -8.86
C ILE A 76 2.21 -1.26 -7.45
N ALA A 77 2.31 -0.34 -6.50
CA ALA A 77 1.93 -0.56 -5.10
C ALA A 77 0.78 0.38 -4.73
N LEU A 78 -0.42 -0.16 -4.60
CA LEU A 78 -1.65 0.58 -4.39
C LEU A 78 -2.05 0.58 -2.90
N PRO A 79 -2.37 1.73 -2.31
CA PRO A 79 -2.87 1.78 -0.94
C PRO A 79 -4.26 1.17 -0.85
N ILE A 80 -4.52 0.44 0.22
CA ILE A 80 -5.82 -0.15 0.53
C ILE A 80 -6.50 0.69 1.60
N ASN A 81 -7.82 0.86 1.48
CA ASN A 81 -8.60 1.60 2.44
C ASN A 81 -8.67 0.84 3.78
N VAL A 82 -8.32 1.52 4.87
CA VAL A 82 -8.34 0.96 6.24
C VAL A 82 -9.61 1.33 7.03
N VAL A 83 -10.54 2.06 6.43
CA VAL A 83 -11.79 2.48 7.10
C VAL A 83 -12.96 1.58 6.70
N GLY A 84 -12.86 0.90 5.57
CA GLY A 84 -13.89 0.01 5.03
C GLY A 84 -13.40 -1.42 4.85
N ASN A 85 -14.18 -2.19 4.12
CA ASN A 85 -13.90 -3.57 3.74
C ASN A 85 -13.74 -3.74 2.23
N GLN A 86 -13.59 -2.64 1.50
CA GLN A 86 -13.54 -2.59 0.05
C GLN A 86 -12.71 -1.42 -0.42
N THR A 87 -11.97 -1.60 -1.51
CA THR A 87 -11.28 -0.54 -2.24
C THR A 87 -11.49 -0.78 -3.73
N ARG A 88 -11.78 0.28 -4.48
CA ARG A 88 -11.96 0.24 -5.93
C ARG A 88 -10.85 1.03 -6.60
N PHE A 89 -10.21 0.43 -7.58
CA PHE A 89 -9.15 1.02 -8.37
C PHE A 89 -9.64 1.16 -9.82
N THR A 90 -9.46 2.34 -10.40
CA THR A 90 -9.60 2.53 -11.85
C THR A 90 -8.21 2.72 -12.42
N LEU A 91 -7.79 1.80 -13.27
CA LEU A 91 -6.48 1.74 -13.91
C LEU A 91 -6.64 2.16 -15.37
N THR A 92 -6.26 3.39 -15.70
CA THR A 92 -6.38 3.94 -17.06
C THR A 92 -5.04 3.93 -17.76
N LEU A 93 -4.95 3.19 -18.86
CA LEU A 93 -3.79 3.17 -19.72
C LEU A 93 -3.89 4.30 -20.75
N GLN A 94 -2.91 5.21 -20.74
CA GLN A 94 -2.81 6.29 -21.72
C GLN A 94 -1.75 5.93 -22.76
N GLU A 95 -2.15 5.41 -23.91
CA GLU A 95 -1.21 5.00 -24.96
C GLU A 95 -0.48 6.17 -25.64
N ASN A 96 -1.06 7.36 -25.69
CA ASN A 96 -0.42 8.54 -26.30
C ASN A 96 -0.96 9.86 -25.75
N GLU A 97 -0.07 10.71 -25.21
CA GLU A 97 -0.40 12.09 -24.81
C GLU A 97 -0.77 13.02 -25.98
N ILE A 98 -0.47 12.64 -27.22
CA ILE A 98 -0.53 13.52 -28.42
C ILE A 98 -1.79 13.28 -29.26
N LEU A 99 -2.37 12.10 -29.16
CA LEU A 99 -3.60 11.76 -29.87
C LEU A 99 -4.70 11.66 -28.81
N GLU A 100 -5.82 12.34 -29.02
CA GLU A 100 -7.07 12.15 -28.27
C GLU A 100 -7.60 10.72 -28.54
N GLN A 101 -6.82 9.71 -28.12
CA GLN A 101 -7.23 8.32 -28.14
C GLN A 101 -8.04 8.06 -26.90
N GLU A 102 -9.09 7.29 -27.04
CA GLU A 102 -9.98 6.94 -25.94
C GLU A 102 -9.16 6.29 -24.82
N GLU A 103 -9.31 6.84 -23.61
CA GLU A 103 -8.67 6.31 -22.41
C GLU A 103 -9.26 4.92 -22.15
N ASN A 104 -8.46 3.86 -22.14
CA ASN A 104 -8.90 2.53 -21.76
C ASN A 104 -8.71 2.34 -20.26
N ALA A 105 -9.81 2.17 -19.53
CA ALA A 105 -9.84 2.15 -18.09
C ALA A 105 -10.42 0.83 -17.57
N ASP A 106 -9.61 0.03 -16.93
CA ASP A 106 -10.04 -1.19 -16.25
C ASP A 106 -10.30 -0.94 -14.77
N ILE A 107 -11.34 -1.56 -14.24
CA ILE A 107 -11.77 -1.41 -12.87
C ILE A 107 -11.45 -2.69 -12.10
N LEU A 108 -10.72 -2.51 -11.00
CA LEU A 108 -10.41 -3.56 -10.03
C LEU A 108 -11.07 -3.26 -8.70
N GLU A 109 -11.73 -4.24 -8.14
CA GLU A 109 -12.31 -4.17 -6.82
C GLU A 109 -11.67 -5.20 -5.91
N ILE A 110 -11.20 -4.75 -4.75
CA ILE A 110 -10.70 -5.63 -3.70
C ILE A 110 -11.62 -5.56 -2.50
N THR A 111 -12.10 -6.72 -2.06
CA THR A 111 -12.84 -6.86 -0.81
C THR A 111 -12.04 -7.69 0.19
N TYR A 112 -12.17 -7.37 1.47
CA TYR A 112 -11.36 -7.95 2.53
C TYR A 112 -12.02 -7.82 3.89
N THR A 113 -11.54 -8.61 4.84
CA THR A 113 -11.82 -8.43 6.28
C THR A 113 -10.56 -7.86 6.94
N GLN A 114 -10.67 -6.70 7.57
CA GLN A 114 -9.54 -6.07 8.25
C GLN A 114 -9.42 -6.56 9.68
N GLU A 115 -8.18 -6.84 10.10
CA GLU A 115 -7.78 -7.11 11.47
C GLU A 115 -6.63 -6.19 11.86
N ASP A 116 -6.67 -5.63 13.07
CA ASP A 116 -5.61 -4.77 13.58
C ASP A 116 -4.71 -5.56 14.53
N GLU A 117 -3.42 -5.69 14.18
CA GLU A 117 -2.40 -6.34 15.00
C GLU A 117 -1.50 -5.32 15.68
N PHE A 118 -1.36 -5.42 17.01
CA PHE A 118 -0.45 -4.54 17.74
C PHE A 118 1.01 -4.87 17.41
N VAL A 119 1.76 -3.87 16.96
CA VAL A 119 3.19 -4.01 16.63
C VAL A 119 4.06 -3.70 17.85
N TYR A 120 4.16 -2.44 18.22
CA TYR A 120 4.81 -1.96 19.44
C TYR A 120 4.43 -0.48 19.68
N ARG A 121 4.73 0.05 20.87
CA ARG A 121 4.21 1.36 21.32
C ARG A 121 4.35 2.51 20.32
N PRO A 122 5.51 2.78 19.70
CA PRO A 122 5.66 3.86 18.73
C PRO A 122 4.91 3.65 17.42
N CYS A 123 4.72 2.42 16.97
CA CYS A 123 4.01 2.10 15.72
C CYS A 123 2.50 1.90 15.91
N GLY A 124 2.07 1.55 17.13
CA GLY A 124 0.67 1.25 17.39
C GLY A 124 0.22 -0.05 16.75
N TYR A 125 -0.80 0.01 15.92
CA TYR A 125 -1.38 -1.14 15.24
C TYR A 125 -1.08 -1.09 13.74
N LYS A 126 -0.91 -2.26 13.14
CA LYS A 126 -0.89 -2.45 11.68
C LYS A 126 -2.17 -3.12 11.23
N ALA A 127 -2.62 -2.78 10.03
CA ALA A 127 -3.72 -3.49 9.39
C ALA A 127 -3.21 -4.79 8.72
N ILE A 128 -4.01 -5.84 8.85
CA ILE A 128 -3.87 -7.09 8.11
C ILE A 128 -5.19 -7.31 7.38
N PHE A 129 -5.13 -7.65 6.10
CA PHE A 129 -6.32 -7.90 5.30
C PHE A 129 -6.43 -9.40 5.05
N ASN A 130 -7.50 -9.99 5.57
CA ASN A 130 -7.84 -11.40 5.46
C ASN A 130 -8.99 -11.60 4.47
N GLU A 131 -9.16 -12.82 3.97
CA GLU A 131 -10.24 -13.18 3.04
C GLU A 131 -10.27 -12.25 1.81
N VAL A 132 -9.08 -11.97 1.28
CA VAL A 132 -8.91 -11.03 0.17
C VAL A 132 -9.46 -11.62 -1.11
N VAL A 133 -10.44 -10.94 -1.68
CA VAL A 133 -10.98 -11.24 -3.01
C VAL A 133 -10.68 -10.06 -3.92
N LEU A 134 -10.05 -10.34 -5.05
CA LEU A 134 -9.77 -9.38 -6.09
C LEU A 134 -10.63 -9.72 -7.30
N ASP A 135 -11.46 -8.80 -7.73
CA ASP A 135 -12.36 -8.94 -8.87
C ASP A 135 -12.11 -7.84 -9.91
N GLN A 136 -12.26 -8.19 -11.18
CA GLN A 136 -12.13 -7.27 -12.29
C GLN A 136 -13.49 -7.08 -12.95
N GLU A 137 -13.94 -5.84 -13.07
CA GLU A 137 -15.13 -5.51 -13.85
C GLU A 137 -14.76 -5.60 -15.34
N LYS A 138 -15.23 -6.66 -16.00
CA LYS A 138 -14.87 -6.91 -17.40
C LYS A 138 -15.80 -6.18 -18.36
N ASP A 139 -15.20 -5.51 -19.33
CA ASP A 139 -15.87 -4.91 -20.47
C ASP A 139 -15.34 -5.48 -21.80
N GLU A 140 -15.69 -4.87 -22.95
CA GLU A 140 -15.28 -5.35 -24.26
C GLU A 140 -13.85 -4.95 -24.64
N GLU A 141 -13.26 -3.97 -23.93
CA GLU A 141 -11.97 -3.34 -24.28
C GLU A 141 -10.93 -3.41 -23.17
N ASN A 142 -11.04 -4.38 -22.24
CA ASN A 142 -10.06 -4.52 -21.17
C ASN A 142 -8.62 -4.65 -21.70
N TRP A 143 -7.71 -3.86 -21.14
CA TRP A 143 -6.27 -3.99 -21.36
C TRP A 143 -5.61 -4.97 -20.40
N ILE A 144 -6.25 -5.21 -19.24
CA ILE A 144 -5.90 -6.30 -18.33
C ILE A 144 -6.75 -7.50 -18.70
N ASP A 145 -6.14 -8.58 -19.17
CA ASP A 145 -6.86 -9.77 -19.61
C ASP A 145 -7.31 -10.64 -18.42
N ASP A 146 -6.42 -10.87 -17.47
CA ASP A 146 -6.69 -11.69 -16.29
C ASP A 146 -5.89 -11.21 -15.08
N ILE A 147 -6.44 -11.46 -13.89
CA ILE A 147 -5.82 -11.17 -12.62
C ILE A 147 -5.74 -12.43 -11.78
N VAL A 148 -4.53 -12.76 -11.36
CA VAL A 148 -4.27 -13.85 -10.44
C VAL A 148 -4.03 -13.27 -9.05
N PRO A 149 -4.93 -13.48 -8.09
CA PRO A 149 -4.76 -13.01 -6.72
C PRO A 149 -3.48 -13.57 -6.10
N GLY A 150 -2.83 -12.76 -5.29
CA GLY A 150 -1.72 -13.19 -4.46
C GLY A 150 -2.15 -14.10 -3.32
N LYS A 151 -1.30 -14.25 -2.33
CA LYS A 151 -1.60 -15.06 -1.15
C LYS A 151 -2.48 -14.29 -0.16
N ASP A 152 -3.35 -15.02 0.50
CA ASP A 152 -4.14 -14.56 1.64
C ASP A 152 -3.48 -15.05 2.95
N PRO A 153 -3.33 -14.26 4.01
CA PRO A 153 -3.70 -12.84 4.11
C PRO A 153 -2.79 -11.91 3.31
N LEU A 154 -3.30 -10.76 2.91
CA LEU A 154 -2.50 -9.72 2.31
C LEU A 154 -1.70 -9.02 3.41
N ASP A 155 -0.43 -9.30 3.41
CA ASP A 155 0.58 -8.68 4.25
C ASP A 155 1.63 -7.96 3.39
N ARG A 156 2.66 -7.46 4.03
CA ARG A 156 3.74 -6.68 3.40
C ARG A 156 4.44 -7.36 2.21
N ASN A 157 4.31 -8.67 2.05
CA ASN A 157 5.09 -9.48 1.11
C ASN A 157 4.25 -10.14 0.01
N ASN A 158 2.96 -9.85 -0.07
CA ASN A 158 2.06 -10.53 -0.99
C ASN A 158 1.82 -9.70 -2.25
N GLU A 159 2.05 -10.30 -3.40
CA GLU A 159 1.86 -9.71 -4.72
C GLU A 159 0.72 -10.42 -5.46
N SER A 160 -0.11 -9.65 -6.15
CA SER A 160 -1.04 -10.16 -7.14
C SER A 160 -0.46 -9.98 -8.53
N SER A 161 -0.84 -10.82 -9.47
CA SER A 161 -0.34 -10.77 -10.85
C SER A 161 -1.46 -10.36 -11.79
N ALA A 162 -1.18 -9.40 -12.67
CA ALA A 162 -2.07 -8.97 -13.75
C ALA A 162 -1.45 -9.37 -15.10
N GLN A 163 -2.22 -10.02 -15.96
CA GLN A 163 -1.82 -10.33 -17.34
C GLN A 163 -2.30 -9.20 -18.26
N VAL A 164 -1.38 -8.56 -18.96
CA VAL A 164 -1.61 -7.37 -19.77
C VAL A 164 -1.42 -7.69 -21.26
N LYS A 165 -2.37 -7.25 -22.08
CA LYS A 165 -2.35 -7.40 -23.55
C LYS A 165 -1.30 -6.54 -24.24
#